data_481617effc3546ce6e21d204886d040f
#
_entry.id   481617effc3546ce6e21d204886d040f
#
_cell.length_a   1.000
_cell.length_b   1.000
_cell.length_c   1.000
_cell.angle_alpha   90.00
_cell.angle_beta   90.00
_cell.angle_gamma   90.00
#
_symmetry.space_group_name_H-M   'P 1'
#
loop_
_entity.id
_entity.type
_entity.pdbx_description
1 polymer ?
#
loop_
_entity_poly.entity_id
_entity_poly.type
_entity_poly.pdbx_seq_one_letter_code
_entity_poly.pdbx_strand_id
1 'polypeptide(L)'
;MDIGVSTASFYPLETELALEEIGKMGIKTTEIFFNAESELKDSFIEILCDIKNRYGINVVSVHPTMSLAESFMIFSAYERRFYESLEKFSRYSLVAAELGAKYIILHGGKPNGILSDEEYCERYMRLKERTKENGVTLLQENVVNYRAGDIEFMRSMRDILGEQAEFCLDIKQSVRCGYPPLELTDEFMDNIRHFHLSDHSLAGDCLLPGRGSFNFKDFLKFTQERNYNGFGIIEVYNNAYKSYEEIKDSYEYIKNLK
;
A
#
# COMPACT_ATOMS: atom_id res chain seq x y z
N MET A 1 9.09 8.83 9.87
CA MET A 1 8.14 8.45 8.79
C MET A 1 8.09 9.55 7.76
N ASP A 2 8.24 9.25 6.45
CA ASP A 2 8.01 10.22 5.36
C ASP A 2 6.58 10.14 4.88
N ILE A 3 5.96 11.33 4.64
CA ILE A 3 4.55 11.41 4.26
C ILE A 3 4.44 11.65 2.75
N GLY A 4 3.51 10.94 2.13
CA GLY A 4 3.18 11.05 0.71
C GLY A 4 1.69 10.91 0.44
N VAL A 5 1.34 10.85 -0.86
CA VAL A 5 -0.03 10.66 -1.33
C VAL A 5 -0.04 9.61 -2.44
N SER A 6 -1.01 8.70 -2.45
CA SER A 6 -1.21 7.70 -3.49
C SER A 6 -1.94 8.30 -4.70
N THR A 7 -1.53 7.92 -5.92
CA THR A 7 -2.29 8.24 -7.14
C THR A 7 -3.70 7.65 -7.10
N ALA A 8 -3.94 6.57 -6.35
CA ALA A 8 -5.27 6.01 -6.12
C ALA A 8 -6.27 7.03 -5.56
N SER A 9 -5.79 8.01 -4.78
CA SER A 9 -6.65 9.07 -4.21
C SER A 9 -7.29 9.95 -5.27
N PHE A 10 -6.78 9.96 -6.49
CA PHE A 10 -7.27 10.79 -7.61
C PHE A 10 -8.17 10.03 -8.58
N TYR A 11 -8.39 8.72 -8.37
CA TYR A 11 -9.26 7.95 -9.25
C TYR A 11 -10.64 8.64 -9.42
N PRO A 12 -11.20 8.75 -10.67
CA PRO A 12 -10.79 8.08 -11.90
C PRO A 12 -9.83 8.88 -12.81
N LEU A 13 -9.09 9.83 -12.27
CA LEU A 13 -8.04 10.51 -13.06
C LEU A 13 -6.97 9.50 -13.47
N GLU A 14 -6.48 9.58 -14.72
CA GLU A 14 -5.44 8.69 -15.22
C GLU A 14 -4.14 8.82 -14.40
N THR A 15 -3.41 7.73 -14.27
CA THR A 15 -2.28 7.59 -13.34
C THR A 15 -1.20 8.66 -13.55
N GLU A 16 -0.85 8.97 -14.81
CA GLU A 16 0.14 10.01 -15.13
C GLU A 16 -0.36 11.42 -14.79
N LEU A 17 -1.65 11.67 -14.99
CA LEU A 17 -2.27 12.95 -14.62
C LEU A 17 -2.35 13.10 -13.09
N ALA A 18 -2.67 12.03 -12.37
CA ALA A 18 -2.65 12.02 -10.91
C ALA A 18 -1.26 12.30 -10.36
N LEU A 19 -0.21 11.68 -10.93
CA LEU A 19 1.17 11.93 -10.57
C LEU A 19 1.59 13.39 -10.84
N GLU A 20 1.12 13.97 -11.95
CA GLU A 20 1.36 15.38 -12.27
C GLU A 20 0.67 16.33 -11.28
N GLU A 21 -0.56 16.05 -10.85
CA GLU A 21 -1.25 16.84 -9.81
C GLU A 21 -0.51 16.75 -8.46
N ILE A 22 -0.05 15.58 -8.04
CA ILE A 22 0.80 15.40 -6.87
C ILE A 22 2.05 16.29 -6.96
N GLY A 23 2.71 16.31 -8.13
CA GLY A 23 3.87 17.16 -8.38
C GLY A 23 3.58 18.65 -8.31
N LYS A 24 2.46 19.12 -8.89
CA LYS A 24 1.99 20.52 -8.83
C LYS A 24 1.69 20.98 -7.40
N MET A 25 1.20 20.07 -6.54
CA MET A 25 1.00 20.36 -5.12
C MET A 25 2.30 20.49 -4.32
N GLY A 26 3.46 20.17 -4.91
CA GLY A 26 4.75 20.17 -4.23
C GLY A 26 5.00 18.95 -3.34
N ILE A 27 4.17 17.92 -3.41
CA ILE A 27 4.32 16.67 -2.68
C ILE A 27 5.49 15.88 -3.30
N LYS A 28 6.39 15.37 -2.45
CA LYS A 28 7.65 14.76 -2.89
C LYS A 28 7.72 13.25 -2.72
N THR A 29 6.74 12.66 -2.11
CA THR A 29 6.67 11.21 -1.85
C THR A 29 5.33 10.69 -2.35
N THR A 30 5.35 9.60 -3.11
CA THR A 30 4.11 9.03 -3.67
C THR A 30 4.15 7.51 -3.75
N GLU A 31 2.96 6.94 -3.80
CA GLU A 31 2.67 5.60 -4.27
C GLU A 31 2.00 5.69 -5.64
N ILE A 32 2.38 4.81 -6.57
CA ILE A 32 1.71 4.69 -7.86
C ILE A 32 0.77 3.50 -7.84
N PHE A 33 -0.51 3.75 -8.01
CA PHE A 33 -1.53 2.74 -8.21
C PHE A 33 -1.75 2.56 -9.71
N PHE A 34 -1.42 1.37 -10.22
CA PHE A 34 -1.67 1.02 -11.62
C PHE A 34 -3.12 0.59 -11.80
N ASN A 35 -3.81 1.18 -12.77
CA ASN A 35 -5.22 0.92 -13.05
C ASN A 35 -5.42 0.03 -14.28
N ALA A 36 -4.44 -0.08 -15.18
CA ALA A 36 -4.52 -0.83 -16.42
C ALA A 36 -3.21 -1.55 -16.78
N GLU A 37 -3.30 -2.69 -17.43
CA GLU A 37 -2.14 -3.45 -17.93
C GLU A 37 -1.28 -2.64 -18.92
N SER A 38 -1.88 -1.72 -19.66
CA SER A 38 -1.17 -0.82 -20.58
C SER A 38 -0.20 0.12 -19.87
N GLU A 39 -0.45 0.42 -18.60
CA GLU A 39 0.40 1.26 -17.74
C GLU A 39 1.71 0.58 -17.34
N LEU A 40 1.84 -0.72 -17.57
CA LEU A 40 3.08 -1.47 -17.34
C LEU A 40 4.02 -1.49 -18.56
N LYS A 41 3.65 -0.85 -19.68
CA LYS A 41 4.52 -0.78 -20.86
C LYS A 41 5.66 0.20 -20.65
N ASP A 42 6.84 -0.11 -21.21
CA ASP A 42 8.03 0.73 -21.07
C ASP A 42 7.77 2.18 -21.46
N SER A 43 7.05 2.42 -22.59
CA SER A 43 6.69 3.78 -23.01
C SER A 43 5.82 4.56 -22.03
N PHE A 44 5.01 3.87 -21.21
CA PHE A 44 4.23 4.53 -20.17
C PHE A 44 5.08 4.80 -18.92
N ILE A 45 5.97 3.87 -18.58
CA ILE A 45 6.91 4.06 -17.47
C ILE A 45 7.87 5.22 -17.74
N GLU A 46 8.32 5.41 -19.00
CA GLU A 46 9.08 6.59 -19.41
C GLU A 46 8.32 7.90 -19.10
N ILE A 47 7.00 7.95 -19.39
CA ILE A 47 6.16 9.12 -19.06
C ILE A 47 6.14 9.37 -17.54
N LEU A 48 5.94 8.32 -16.72
CA LEU A 48 5.96 8.46 -15.27
C LEU A 48 7.33 8.90 -14.75
N CYS A 49 8.42 8.37 -15.32
CA CYS A 49 9.79 8.78 -15.01
C CYS A 49 10.04 10.25 -15.33
N ASP A 50 9.56 10.73 -16.46
CA ASP A 50 9.68 12.14 -16.86
C ASP A 50 8.92 13.06 -15.88
N ILE A 51 7.70 12.70 -15.50
CA ILE A 51 6.91 13.47 -14.53
C ILE A 51 7.59 13.48 -13.17
N LYS A 52 7.97 12.30 -12.64
CA LYS A 52 8.63 12.22 -11.32
C LYS A 52 9.93 13.03 -11.28
N ASN A 53 10.72 13.00 -12.37
CA ASN A 53 11.99 13.74 -12.46
C ASN A 53 11.74 15.24 -12.55
N ARG A 54 10.76 15.69 -13.36
CA ARG A 54 10.36 17.10 -13.48
C ARG A 54 9.98 17.73 -12.15
N TYR A 55 9.25 17.01 -11.32
CA TYR A 55 8.77 17.50 -10.02
C TYR A 55 9.66 17.08 -8.84
N GLY A 56 10.68 16.25 -9.05
CA GLY A 56 11.54 15.71 -8.00
C GLY A 56 10.75 14.84 -7.02
N ILE A 57 9.90 13.93 -7.55
CA ILE A 57 9.06 13.03 -6.75
C ILE A 57 9.82 11.73 -6.49
N ASN A 58 9.76 11.24 -5.27
CA ASN A 58 10.22 9.92 -4.86
C ASN A 58 9.04 8.95 -4.86
N VAL A 59 9.03 8.00 -5.78
CA VAL A 59 8.07 6.89 -5.79
C VAL A 59 8.57 5.85 -4.79
N VAL A 60 7.77 5.52 -3.78
CA VAL A 60 8.20 4.63 -2.68
C VAL A 60 7.56 3.24 -2.74
N SER A 61 6.38 3.16 -3.34
CA SER A 61 5.63 1.92 -3.51
C SER A 61 4.83 1.94 -4.81
N VAL A 62 4.48 0.74 -5.27
CA VAL A 62 3.52 0.55 -6.35
C VAL A 62 2.43 -0.40 -5.91
N HIS A 63 1.21 -0.13 -6.36
CA HIS A 63 0.05 -0.97 -6.12
C HIS A 63 -0.38 -1.61 -7.44
N PRO A 64 -0.40 -2.97 -7.56
CA PRO A 64 -0.75 -3.65 -8.79
C PRO A 64 -2.23 -3.50 -9.17
N THR A 65 -2.53 -3.53 -10.48
CA THR A 65 -3.90 -3.57 -11.02
C THR A 65 -4.68 -4.83 -10.62
N MET A 66 -3.99 -5.87 -10.20
CA MET A 66 -4.55 -7.21 -9.99
C MET A 66 -5.27 -7.41 -8.67
N SER A 67 -5.33 -6.43 -7.79
CA SER A 67 -5.84 -6.61 -6.41
C SER A 67 -7.17 -7.37 -6.30
N LEU A 68 -8.09 -7.19 -7.24
CA LEU A 68 -9.34 -7.94 -7.30
C LEU A 68 -9.17 -9.40 -7.76
N ALA A 69 -8.14 -9.69 -8.55
CA ALA A 69 -7.89 -11.01 -9.14
C ALA A 69 -6.86 -11.84 -8.36
N GLU A 70 -6.13 -11.25 -7.42
CA GLU A 70 -5.05 -11.91 -6.66
C GLU A 70 -5.49 -13.23 -6.01
N SER A 71 -6.65 -13.23 -5.36
CA SER A 71 -7.18 -14.43 -4.71
C SER A 71 -7.44 -15.59 -5.66
N PHE A 72 -7.77 -15.30 -6.92
CA PHE A 72 -8.00 -16.33 -7.94
C PHE A 72 -6.73 -16.73 -8.68
N MET A 73 -5.84 -15.80 -8.89
CA MET A 73 -4.62 -16.02 -9.64
C MET A 73 -3.52 -16.61 -8.77
N ILE A 74 -3.33 -16.08 -7.56
CA ILE A 74 -2.23 -16.46 -6.68
C ILE A 74 -2.66 -17.55 -5.70
N PHE A 75 -3.82 -17.39 -5.05
CA PHE A 75 -4.23 -18.19 -3.90
C PHE A 75 -5.31 -19.25 -4.21
N SER A 76 -5.45 -19.65 -5.48
CA SER A 76 -6.34 -20.75 -5.90
C SER A 76 -5.57 -22.07 -5.99
N ALA A 77 -6.31 -23.21 -6.03
CA ALA A 77 -5.70 -24.54 -6.26
C ALA A 77 -5.12 -24.73 -7.68
N TYR A 78 -5.34 -23.79 -8.58
CA TYR A 78 -4.90 -23.94 -9.95
C TYR A 78 -3.47 -23.47 -10.15
N GLU A 79 -2.50 -24.39 -10.03
CA GLU A 79 -1.05 -24.10 -10.03
C GLU A 79 -0.58 -23.22 -11.21
N ARG A 80 -1.09 -23.43 -12.42
CA ARG A 80 -0.66 -22.63 -13.59
C ARG A 80 -0.93 -21.15 -13.41
N ARG A 81 -2.03 -20.76 -12.74
CA ARG A 81 -2.32 -19.34 -12.42
C ARG A 81 -1.28 -18.75 -11.49
N PHE A 82 -0.83 -19.55 -10.52
CA PHE A 82 0.23 -19.12 -9.62
C PHE A 82 1.54 -18.88 -10.36
N TYR A 83 1.95 -19.78 -11.26
CA TYR A 83 3.15 -19.56 -12.07
C TYR A 83 3.04 -18.34 -12.99
N GLU A 84 1.90 -18.12 -13.62
CA GLU A 84 1.64 -16.91 -14.41
C GLU A 84 1.69 -15.65 -13.55
N SER A 85 1.25 -15.73 -12.28
CA SER A 85 1.35 -14.63 -11.32
C SER A 85 2.79 -14.32 -10.94
N LEU A 86 3.67 -15.32 -10.80
CA LEU A 86 5.10 -15.09 -10.57
C LEU A 86 5.73 -14.25 -11.69
N GLU A 87 5.42 -14.57 -12.96
CA GLU A 87 5.92 -13.80 -14.11
C GLU A 87 5.35 -12.36 -14.09
N LYS A 88 4.09 -12.21 -13.71
CA LYS A 88 3.45 -10.91 -13.59
C LYS A 88 4.07 -10.05 -12.49
N PHE A 89 4.33 -10.65 -11.32
CA PHE A 89 5.00 -9.95 -10.22
C PHE A 89 6.48 -9.65 -10.53
N SER A 90 7.14 -10.46 -11.35
CA SER A 90 8.44 -10.10 -11.93
C SER A 90 8.36 -8.82 -12.76
N ARG A 91 7.32 -8.67 -13.62
CA ARG A 91 7.12 -7.43 -14.39
C ARG A 91 6.82 -6.24 -13.48
N TYR A 92 5.94 -6.39 -12.47
CA TYR A 92 5.68 -5.34 -11.49
C TYR A 92 6.95 -4.90 -10.77
N SER A 93 7.82 -5.85 -10.39
CA SER A 93 9.05 -5.50 -9.67
C SER A 93 10.08 -4.80 -10.56
N LEU A 94 10.17 -5.13 -11.85
CA LEU A 94 11.00 -4.40 -12.82
C LEU A 94 10.53 -2.94 -12.94
N VAL A 95 9.24 -2.75 -13.14
CA VAL A 95 8.61 -1.41 -13.22
C VAL A 95 8.80 -0.62 -11.93
N ALA A 96 8.58 -1.27 -10.78
CA ALA A 96 8.80 -0.64 -9.47
C ALA A 96 10.25 -0.19 -9.30
N ALA A 97 11.22 -1.04 -9.66
CA ALA A 97 12.65 -0.71 -9.59
C ALA A 97 13.02 0.47 -10.50
N GLU A 98 12.49 0.51 -11.73
CA GLU A 98 12.70 1.60 -12.68
C GLU A 98 12.15 2.94 -12.15
N LEU A 99 10.98 2.91 -11.51
CA LEU A 99 10.41 4.08 -10.82
C LEU A 99 11.16 4.45 -9.54
N GLY A 100 12.03 3.57 -9.01
CA GLY A 100 12.75 3.74 -7.75
C GLY A 100 11.96 3.32 -6.52
N ALA A 101 10.83 2.61 -6.70
CA ALA A 101 10.00 2.14 -5.61
C ALA A 101 10.68 0.99 -4.84
N LYS A 102 10.46 0.95 -3.53
CA LYS A 102 10.98 -0.08 -2.63
C LYS A 102 9.98 -1.21 -2.38
N TYR A 103 8.69 -0.93 -2.56
CA TYR A 103 7.61 -1.83 -2.16
C TYR A 103 6.60 -2.08 -3.26
N ILE A 104 6.03 -3.28 -3.23
CA ILE A 104 4.81 -3.66 -3.96
C ILE A 104 3.78 -4.07 -2.93
N ILE A 105 2.55 -3.57 -3.05
CA ILE A 105 1.46 -3.86 -2.13
C ILE A 105 0.64 -5.06 -2.64
N LEU A 106 0.31 -5.99 -1.76
CA LEU A 106 -0.47 -7.20 -2.04
C LEU A 106 -1.71 -7.24 -1.15
N HIS A 107 -2.91 -7.33 -1.73
CA HIS A 107 -4.14 -7.56 -0.98
C HIS A 107 -4.27 -9.02 -0.52
N GLY A 108 -3.90 -9.97 -1.37
CA GLY A 108 -3.81 -11.38 -1.04
C GLY A 108 -5.06 -12.22 -1.32
N GLY A 109 -5.23 -13.31 -0.59
CA GLY A 109 -6.31 -14.29 -0.74
C GLY A 109 -7.58 -13.92 0.03
N LYS A 110 -8.74 -14.47 -0.42
CA LYS A 110 -10.02 -14.31 0.29
C LYS A 110 -10.06 -15.17 1.57
N PRO A 111 -10.88 -14.80 2.59
CA PRO A 111 -10.98 -15.53 3.86
C PRO A 111 -11.39 -16.99 3.67
N ASN A 112 -12.28 -17.28 2.71
CA ASN A 112 -12.75 -18.62 2.40
C ASN A 112 -11.85 -19.34 1.36
N GLY A 113 -10.58 -18.93 1.24
CA GLY A 113 -9.61 -19.60 0.37
C GLY A 113 -9.32 -21.02 0.84
N ILE A 114 -8.95 -21.88 -0.11
CA ILE A 114 -8.73 -23.32 0.14
C ILE A 114 -7.34 -23.65 0.69
N LEU A 115 -6.40 -22.71 0.62
CA LEU A 115 -5.02 -22.91 1.09
C LEU A 115 -4.96 -22.82 2.62
N SER A 116 -4.14 -23.66 3.25
CA SER A 116 -3.76 -23.48 4.66
C SER A 116 -2.96 -22.20 4.83
N ASP A 117 -2.66 -21.80 6.07
CA ASP A 117 -1.82 -20.63 6.35
C ASP A 117 -0.39 -20.86 5.85
N GLU A 118 0.13 -22.08 6.01
CA GLU A 118 1.46 -22.48 5.54
C GLU A 118 1.54 -22.43 4.01
N GLU A 119 0.56 -22.97 3.29
CA GLU A 119 0.48 -22.93 1.83
C GLU A 119 0.36 -21.49 1.31
N TYR A 120 -0.39 -20.64 2.01
CA TYR A 120 -0.47 -19.23 1.70
C TYR A 120 0.88 -18.54 1.88
N CYS A 121 1.53 -18.77 3.02
CA CYS A 121 2.83 -18.21 3.34
C CYS A 121 3.91 -18.68 2.37
N GLU A 122 3.90 -19.95 1.94
CA GLU A 122 4.79 -20.45 0.89
C GLU A 122 4.63 -19.65 -0.41
N ARG A 123 3.39 -19.44 -0.88
CA ARG A 123 3.14 -18.68 -2.10
C ARG A 123 3.53 -17.21 -1.96
N TYR A 124 3.23 -16.60 -0.82
CA TYR A 124 3.68 -15.24 -0.51
C TYR A 124 5.20 -15.13 -0.59
N MET A 125 5.93 -16.07 0.01
CA MET A 125 7.39 -16.06 -0.01
C MET A 125 7.95 -16.22 -1.41
N ARG A 126 7.39 -17.09 -2.23
CA ARG A 126 7.81 -17.25 -3.63
C ARG A 126 7.59 -16.00 -4.47
N LEU A 127 6.47 -15.27 -4.25
CA LEU A 127 6.26 -13.95 -4.87
C LEU A 127 7.28 -12.93 -4.36
N LYS A 128 7.52 -12.90 -3.06
CA LYS A 128 8.47 -12.00 -2.42
C LYS A 128 9.89 -12.22 -2.90
N GLU A 129 10.33 -13.46 -3.03
CA GLU A 129 11.61 -13.81 -3.60
C GLU A 129 11.72 -13.32 -5.05
N ARG A 130 10.66 -13.51 -5.85
CA ARG A 130 10.61 -13.06 -7.24
C ARG A 130 10.72 -11.55 -7.38
N THR A 131 10.04 -10.78 -6.51
CA THR A 131 10.14 -9.31 -6.53
C THR A 131 11.51 -8.83 -6.01
N LYS A 132 12.09 -9.55 -5.06
CA LYS A 132 13.40 -9.23 -4.47
C LYS A 132 14.55 -9.35 -5.47
N GLU A 133 14.42 -10.16 -6.53
CA GLU A 133 15.41 -10.24 -7.63
C GLU A 133 15.67 -8.85 -8.25
N ASN A 134 14.69 -7.96 -8.24
CA ASN A 134 14.79 -6.58 -8.72
C ASN A 134 14.95 -5.55 -7.58
N GLY A 135 15.26 -6.00 -6.36
CA GLY A 135 15.49 -5.13 -5.21
C GLY A 135 14.21 -4.56 -4.59
N VAL A 136 13.04 -5.12 -4.91
CA VAL A 136 11.74 -4.64 -4.44
C VAL A 136 11.13 -5.64 -3.46
N THR A 137 10.60 -5.15 -2.35
CA THR A 137 9.97 -5.97 -1.30
C THR A 137 8.45 -6.02 -1.48
N LEU A 138 7.87 -7.21 -1.40
CA LEU A 138 6.42 -7.43 -1.37
C LEU A 138 5.89 -7.24 0.04
N LEU A 139 4.84 -6.43 0.20
CA LEU A 139 4.16 -6.19 1.49
C LEU A 139 2.73 -6.70 1.45
N GLN A 140 2.33 -7.45 2.48
CA GLN A 140 0.95 -7.85 2.69
C GLN A 140 0.16 -6.71 3.32
N GLU A 141 -0.95 -6.29 2.71
CA GLU A 141 -1.87 -5.30 3.28
C GLU A 141 -3.01 -5.96 4.06
N ASN A 142 -3.46 -5.32 5.16
CA ASN A 142 -4.55 -5.79 6.04
C ASN A 142 -5.95 -5.47 5.49
N VAL A 143 -6.26 -5.90 4.29
CA VAL A 143 -7.50 -5.52 3.58
C VAL A 143 -8.72 -6.26 4.10
N VAL A 144 -9.80 -5.51 4.43
CA VAL A 144 -11.09 -6.08 4.81
C VAL A 144 -11.63 -7.01 3.71
N ASN A 145 -12.26 -8.12 4.09
CA ASN A 145 -12.73 -9.17 3.18
C ASN A 145 -11.60 -9.93 2.44
N TYR A 146 -10.36 -9.76 2.88
CA TYR A 146 -9.21 -10.60 2.53
C TYR A 146 -8.67 -11.28 3.79
N ARG A 147 -7.81 -12.28 3.61
CA ARG A 147 -7.29 -13.07 4.75
C ARG A 147 -6.57 -12.22 5.77
N ALA A 148 -5.75 -11.27 5.31
CA ALA A 148 -5.00 -10.37 6.17
C ALA A 148 -5.87 -9.27 6.85
N GLY A 149 -7.16 -9.18 6.55
CA GLY A 149 -8.13 -8.44 7.35
C GLY A 149 -8.43 -9.10 8.70
N ASP A 150 -8.08 -10.37 8.87
CA ASP A 150 -8.18 -11.08 10.14
C ASP A 150 -6.84 -11.02 10.88
N ILE A 151 -6.85 -10.50 12.11
CA ILE A 151 -5.65 -10.37 12.95
C ILE A 151 -5.04 -11.73 13.28
N GLU A 152 -5.86 -12.79 13.46
CA GLU A 152 -5.36 -14.12 13.73
C GLU A 152 -4.56 -14.67 12.55
N PHE A 153 -4.98 -14.37 11.32
CA PHE A 153 -4.19 -14.71 10.15
C PHE A 153 -2.88 -13.91 10.06
N MET A 154 -2.89 -12.62 10.41
CA MET A 154 -1.65 -11.83 10.45
C MET A 154 -0.68 -12.37 11.52
N ARG A 155 -1.19 -12.82 12.68
CA ARG A 155 -0.41 -13.51 13.72
C ARG A 155 0.17 -14.82 13.20
N SER A 156 -0.65 -15.66 12.59
CA SER A 156 -0.22 -16.93 11.97
C SER A 156 0.87 -16.69 10.92
N MET A 157 0.70 -15.70 10.05
CA MET A 157 1.69 -15.34 9.03
C MET A 157 3.02 -14.88 9.67
N ARG A 158 2.96 -14.07 10.75
CA ARG A 158 4.15 -13.67 11.52
C ARG A 158 4.82 -14.86 12.19
N ASP A 159 4.05 -15.76 12.78
CA ASP A 159 4.58 -16.94 13.48
C ASP A 159 5.27 -17.91 12.49
N ILE A 160 4.73 -18.05 11.28
CA ILE A 160 5.31 -18.91 10.22
C ILE A 160 6.55 -18.27 9.59
N LEU A 161 6.53 -16.97 9.31
CA LEU A 161 7.55 -16.29 8.49
C LEU A 161 8.54 -15.45 9.30
N GLY A 162 8.24 -15.16 10.57
CA GLY A 162 9.08 -14.32 11.42
C GLY A 162 9.25 -12.91 10.87
N GLU A 163 10.48 -12.45 10.78
CA GLU A 163 10.84 -11.13 10.24
C GLU A 163 10.52 -10.98 8.74
N GLN A 164 10.28 -12.09 8.03
CA GLN A 164 9.93 -12.05 6.61
C GLN A 164 8.44 -11.77 6.36
N ALA A 165 7.59 -11.85 7.37
CA ALA A 165 6.24 -11.31 7.33
C ALA A 165 6.33 -9.78 7.34
N GLU A 166 6.18 -9.14 6.19
CA GLU A 166 6.28 -7.69 6.07
C GLU A 166 4.94 -7.11 5.60
N PHE A 167 4.47 -6.09 6.34
CA PHE A 167 3.13 -5.56 6.20
C PHE A 167 3.12 -4.11 5.70
N CYS A 168 2.11 -3.80 4.87
CA CYS A 168 1.54 -2.48 4.72
C CYS A 168 0.31 -2.41 5.63
N LEU A 169 0.29 -1.51 6.61
CA LEU A 169 -0.86 -1.34 7.49
C LEU A 169 -1.68 -0.14 7.05
N ASP A 170 -2.92 -0.42 6.63
CA ASP A 170 -3.90 0.58 6.25
C ASP A 170 -4.83 0.88 7.43
N ILE A 171 -4.89 2.16 7.85
CA ILE A 171 -5.74 2.63 8.95
C ILE A 171 -7.23 2.41 8.64
N LYS A 172 -7.67 2.70 7.43
CA LYS A 172 -9.05 2.48 6.94
C LYS A 172 -9.46 1.02 7.06
N GLN A 173 -8.56 0.13 6.63
CA GLN A 173 -8.82 -1.30 6.68
C GLN A 173 -8.84 -1.83 8.12
N SER A 174 -7.96 -1.33 8.99
CA SER A 174 -7.98 -1.66 10.42
C SER A 174 -9.33 -1.35 11.05
N VAL A 175 -9.85 -0.14 10.81
CA VAL A 175 -11.17 0.30 11.31
C VAL A 175 -12.30 -0.59 10.76
N ARG A 176 -12.29 -0.92 9.46
CA ARG A 176 -13.28 -1.80 8.81
C ARG A 176 -13.27 -3.21 9.35
N CYS A 177 -12.10 -3.68 9.75
CA CYS A 177 -11.94 -5.00 10.38
C CYS A 177 -12.29 -5.00 11.87
N GLY A 178 -12.62 -3.83 12.44
CA GLY A 178 -12.99 -3.68 13.85
C GLY A 178 -11.81 -3.62 14.82
N TYR A 179 -10.59 -3.38 14.31
CA TYR A 179 -9.39 -3.27 15.14
C TYR A 179 -8.95 -1.81 15.29
N PRO A 180 -8.66 -1.35 16.53
CA PRO A 180 -8.08 -0.03 16.74
C PRO A 180 -6.72 0.08 16.03
N PRO A 181 -6.52 1.08 15.12
CA PRO A 181 -5.30 1.14 14.31
C PRO A 181 -4.01 1.24 15.13
N LEU A 182 -4.04 1.94 16.28
CA LEU A 182 -2.85 2.09 17.12
C LEU A 182 -2.46 0.78 17.82
N GLU A 183 -3.45 -0.02 18.26
CA GLU A 183 -3.20 -1.33 18.86
C GLU A 183 -2.61 -2.30 17.83
N LEU A 184 -3.17 -2.31 16.62
CA LEU A 184 -2.66 -3.15 15.54
C LEU A 184 -1.25 -2.71 15.13
N THR A 185 -0.99 -1.39 15.12
CA THR A 185 0.34 -0.86 14.87
C THR A 185 1.34 -1.31 15.93
N ASP A 186 0.97 -1.28 17.22
CA ASP A 186 1.85 -1.72 18.32
C ASP A 186 2.19 -3.19 18.21
N GLU A 187 1.20 -4.02 17.93
CA GLU A 187 1.39 -5.47 17.84
C GLU A 187 2.30 -5.91 16.70
N PHE A 188 2.22 -5.22 15.53
CA PHE A 188 2.97 -5.61 14.32
C PHE A 188 4.09 -4.62 13.95
N MET A 189 4.48 -3.72 14.85
CA MET A 189 5.42 -2.63 14.56
C MET A 189 6.72 -3.10 13.91
N ASP A 190 7.28 -4.21 14.38
CA ASP A 190 8.54 -4.76 13.88
C ASP A 190 8.42 -5.34 12.47
N ASN A 191 7.20 -5.66 12.03
CA ASN A 191 6.90 -6.20 10.71
C ASN A 191 6.35 -5.15 9.73
N ILE A 192 5.94 -3.97 10.21
CA ILE A 192 5.37 -2.92 9.35
C ILE A 192 6.50 -2.17 8.63
N ARG A 193 6.36 -2.04 7.30
CA ARG A 193 7.30 -1.29 6.44
C ARG A 193 6.64 -0.07 5.80
N HIS A 194 5.32 -0.04 5.75
CA HIS A 194 4.54 0.96 5.04
C HIS A 194 3.20 1.18 5.71
N PHE A 195 2.69 2.41 5.65
CA PHE A 195 1.35 2.74 6.12
C PHE A 195 0.53 3.38 5.02
N HIS A 196 -0.76 2.97 4.90
CA HIS A 196 -1.77 3.77 4.23
C HIS A 196 -2.52 4.59 5.28
N LEU A 197 -2.53 5.90 5.09
CA LEU A 197 -3.07 6.87 6.03
C LEU A 197 -4.41 7.40 5.55
N SER A 198 -5.40 7.28 6.40
CA SER A 198 -6.72 7.92 6.27
C SER A 198 -7.25 8.24 7.66
N ASP A 199 -8.26 9.07 7.73
CA ASP A 199 -8.95 9.37 8.98
C ASP A 199 -10.31 8.66 9.03
N HIS A 200 -10.91 8.60 10.20
CA HIS A 200 -12.22 8.01 10.42
C HIS A 200 -13.01 8.75 11.51
N SER A 201 -14.32 8.63 11.45
CA SER A 201 -15.22 9.11 12.48
C SER A 201 -16.51 8.30 12.45
N LEU A 202 -17.51 8.67 13.26
CA LEU A 202 -18.85 8.09 13.16
C LEU A 202 -19.52 8.35 11.79
N ALA A 203 -19.03 9.33 11.04
CA ALA A 203 -19.59 9.71 9.73
C ALA A 203 -18.95 8.92 8.55
N GLY A 204 -17.81 8.26 8.76
CA GLY A 204 -17.14 7.50 7.70
C GLY A 204 -15.78 6.93 8.12
N ASP A 205 -15.31 5.95 7.40
CA ASP A 205 -14.10 5.19 7.67
C ASP A 205 -12.92 5.50 6.72
N CYS A 206 -13.15 6.41 5.77
CA CYS A 206 -12.15 6.81 4.77
C CYS A 206 -12.21 8.33 4.56
N LEU A 207 -11.75 9.08 5.55
CA LEU A 207 -11.69 10.54 5.50
C LEU A 207 -10.26 10.99 5.25
N LEU A 208 -10.09 12.21 4.75
CA LEU A 208 -8.78 12.85 4.70
C LEU A 208 -8.22 13.03 6.12
N PRO A 209 -6.93 12.80 6.36
CA PRO A 209 -6.28 13.08 7.63
C PRO A 209 -6.56 14.49 8.15
N GLY A 210 -6.96 14.58 9.43
CA GLY A 210 -7.41 15.82 10.08
C GLY A 210 -8.88 16.16 9.88
N ARG A 211 -9.65 15.30 9.19
CA ARG A 211 -11.11 15.47 8.99
C ARG A 211 -11.95 14.52 9.83
N GLY A 212 -11.32 13.69 10.65
CA GLY A 212 -11.97 12.73 11.53
C GLY A 212 -11.53 12.86 12.98
N SER A 213 -11.43 11.74 13.65
CA SER A 213 -11.10 11.65 15.08
C SER A 213 -9.82 10.85 15.37
N PHE A 214 -9.12 10.36 14.33
CA PHE A 214 -7.87 9.64 14.55
C PHE A 214 -6.77 10.58 15.03
N ASN A 215 -6.13 10.21 16.13
CA ASN A 215 -5.09 11.05 16.74
C ASN A 215 -3.74 10.86 16.03
N PHE A 216 -3.54 11.53 14.90
CA PHE A 216 -2.29 11.48 14.13
C PHE A 216 -1.08 11.94 14.95
N LYS A 217 -1.26 12.88 15.88
CA LYS A 217 -0.15 13.35 16.72
C LYS A 217 0.40 12.24 17.60
N ASP A 218 -0.47 11.51 18.27
CA ASP A 218 -0.06 10.38 19.12
C ASP A 218 0.46 9.22 18.27
N PHE A 219 -0.14 8.95 17.12
CA PHE A 219 0.33 7.94 16.16
C PHE A 219 1.74 8.24 15.65
N LEU A 220 2.02 9.47 15.22
CA LEU A 220 3.35 9.87 14.73
C LEU A 220 4.38 9.83 15.85
N LYS A 221 4.03 10.28 17.06
CA LYS A 221 4.90 10.16 18.24
C LYS A 221 5.21 8.70 18.56
N PHE A 222 4.20 7.83 18.57
CA PHE A 222 4.35 6.41 18.82
C PHE A 222 5.30 5.75 17.80
N THR A 223 5.11 6.00 16.50
CA THR A 223 5.98 5.45 15.46
C THR A 223 7.41 5.98 15.56
N GLN A 224 7.58 7.24 15.97
CA GLN A 224 8.90 7.83 16.19
C GLN A 224 9.62 7.19 17.39
N GLU A 225 8.93 6.97 18.51
CA GLU A 225 9.46 6.31 19.71
C GLU A 225 9.92 4.86 19.43
N ARG A 226 9.31 4.21 18.43
CA ARG A 226 9.67 2.88 17.93
C ARG A 226 10.70 2.91 16.78
N ASN A 227 11.33 4.09 16.51
CA ASN A 227 12.33 4.29 15.46
C ASN A 227 11.84 3.92 14.05
N TYR A 228 10.56 4.04 13.78
CA TYR A 228 10.02 3.78 12.44
C TYR A 228 10.46 4.86 11.44
N ASN A 229 11.21 4.45 10.42
CA ASN A 229 11.78 5.32 9.39
C ASN A 229 11.18 5.03 7.98
N GLY A 230 10.04 4.36 7.93
CA GLY A 230 9.34 4.06 6.68
C GLY A 230 8.46 5.21 6.19
N PHE A 231 7.44 4.86 5.40
CA PHE A 231 6.56 5.80 4.71
C PHE A 231 5.13 5.72 5.24
N GLY A 232 4.42 6.84 5.16
CA GLY A 232 2.99 6.93 5.38
C GLY A 232 2.34 7.63 4.18
N ILE A 233 1.53 6.91 3.44
CA ILE A 233 0.91 7.38 2.20
C ILE A 233 -0.57 7.64 2.43
N ILE A 234 -1.00 8.87 2.21
CA ILE A 234 -2.42 9.22 2.24
C ILE A 234 -3.11 8.51 1.07
N GLU A 235 -4.04 7.62 1.42
CA GLU A 235 -4.85 6.88 0.46
C GLU A 235 -6.32 6.95 0.84
N VAL A 236 -7.09 7.69 0.06
CA VAL A 236 -8.53 7.91 0.26
C VAL A 236 -9.29 7.74 -1.05
N TYR A 237 -10.60 7.56 -0.96
CA TYR A 237 -11.44 7.56 -2.15
C TYR A 237 -11.80 8.99 -2.58
N ASN A 238 -12.13 9.17 -3.86
CA ASN A 238 -12.49 10.47 -4.43
C ASN A 238 -13.72 11.14 -3.81
N ASN A 239 -14.55 10.41 -3.08
CA ASN A 239 -15.68 10.96 -2.33
C ASN A 239 -15.30 11.50 -0.94
N ALA A 240 -14.05 11.34 -0.52
CA ALA A 240 -13.55 11.85 0.76
C ALA A 240 -13.23 13.35 0.72
N TYR A 241 -13.21 13.97 -0.46
CA TYR A 241 -12.88 15.39 -0.67
C TYR A 241 -13.69 15.99 -1.83
N LYS A 242 -13.66 17.32 -1.94
CA LYS A 242 -14.35 18.07 -3.01
C LYS A 242 -13.36 18.74 -3.99
N SER A 243 -12.14 18.95 -3.57
CA SER A 243 -11.08 19.54 -4.39
C SER A 243 -9.70 18.95 -4.02
N TYR A 244 -8.77 18.96 -4.96
CA TYR A 244 -7.40 18.49 -4.73
C TYR A 244 -6.64 19.34 -3.70
N GLU A 245 -7.05 20.60 -3.47
CA GLU A 245 -6.48 21.45 -2.42
C GLU A 245 -6.73 20.84 -1.02
N GLU A 246 -7.86 20.16 -0.81
CA GLU A 246 -8.14 19.48 0.47
C GLU A 246 -7.17 18.31 0.73
N ILE A 247 -6.70 17.62 -0.33
CA ILE A 247 -5.65 16.58 -0.21
C ILE A 247 -4.34 17.23 0.22
N LYS A 248 -3.98 18.36 -0.39
CA LYS A 248 -2.78 19.12 -0.05
C LYS A 248 -2.84 19.63 1.40
N ASP A 249 -3.98 20.20 1.83
CA ASP A 249 -4.18 20.64 3.20
C ASP A 249 -3.98 19.49 4.20
N SER A 250 -4.49 18.31 3.88
CA SER A 250 -4.34 17.10 4.69
C SER A 250 -2.90 16.61 4.77
N TYR A 251 -2.17 16.65 3.65
CA TYR A 251 -0.77 16.34 3.60
C TYR A 251 0.05 17.33 4.46
N GLU A 252 -0.18 18.63 4.34
CA GLU A 252 0.50 19.65 5.16
C GLU A 252 0.10 19.53 6.64
N TYR A 253 -1.16 19.19 6.95
CA TYR A 253 -1.59 18.92 8.32
C TYR A 253 -0.71 17.84 8.98
N ILE A 254 -0.54 16.67 8.37
CA ILE A 254 0.29 15.61 8.97
C ILE A 254 1.75 16.03 9.07
N LYS A 255 2.29 16.70 8.06
CA LYS A 255 3.69 17.19 8.08
C LYS A 255 3.97 18.16 9.22
N ASN A 256 3.00 19.00 9.55
CA ASN A 256 3.14 20.00 10.61
C ASN A 256 2.94 19.44 12.03
N LEU A 257 2.55 18.15 12.16
CA LEU A 257 2.46 17.46 13.45
C LEU A 257 3.79 16.83 13.91
N LYS A 258 4.78 16.79 13.02
CA LYS A 258 6.09 16.17 13.27
C LYS A 258 6.98 17.03 14.14
#